data_4ad4dce6f61e002f8bc63e4fb86dbc8f
#
_entry.id   4ad4dce6f61e002f8bc63e4fb86dbc8f
#
_cell.length_a   1.000
_cell.length_b   1.000
_cell.length_c   1.000
_cell.angle_alpha   90.00
_cell.angle_beta   90.00
_cell.angle_gamma   90.00
#
_symmetry.space_group_name_H-M   'P 1'
#
loop_
_entity.id
_entity.type
_entity.pdbx_description
1 polymer ?
#
loop_
_entity_poly.entity_id
_entity_poly.type
_entity_poly.pdbx_seq_one_letter_code
_entity_poly.pdbx_strand_id
1 'polypeptide(L)'
;MSEPVVEVQVRAVATTSGGCAVFLGNEEKVFVIFVDQSVGAAIAMFRRGTRKERPLTHDLLASILQAFEAKIERVIINDLKRGTYFARLVLSAENESQEKKIIEIDSRPSDCIAMATQQTAPIYVSRDVWDQVEDMTEALQKMQEEGSQTEDSDQGGDS
;
A
#
# COMPACT_ATOMS: atom_id res chain seq x y z
N MET A 1 -14.83 -4.14 21.10
CA MET A 1 -13.37 -4.28 21.15
C MET A 1 -12.81 -4.33 19.75
N SER A 2 -11.96 -3.38 19.41
CA SER A 2 -11.21 -3.46 18.17
C SER A 2 -10.14 -4.54 18.31
N GLU A 3 -10.01 -5.41 17.31
CA GLU A 3 -8.92 -6.36 17.27
C GLU A 3 -7.58 -5.62 17.26
N PRO A 4 -6.54 -6.15 17.92
CA PRO A 4 -5.24 -5.51 17.89
C PRO A 4 -4.69 -5.47 16.47
N VAL A 5 -4.21 -4.33 16.07
CA VAL A 5 -3.64 -4.09 14.73
C VAL A 5 -2.23 -3.52 14.88
N VAL A 6 -1.44 -3.71 13.83
CA VAL A 6 -0.08 -3.18 13.72
C VAL A 6 -0.06 -2.17 12.58
N GLU A 7 0.40 -0.97 12.82
CA GLU A 7 0.56 0.02 11.78
C GLU A 7 1.80 -0.28 10.94
N VAL A 8 1.65 -0.22 9.63
CA VAL A 8 2.73 -0.47 8.67
C VAL A 8 2.77 0.62 7.61
N GLN A 9 3.86 0.68 6.88
CA GLN A 9 4.05 1.60 5.77
C GLN A 9 4.58 0.84 4.57
N VAL A 10 4.38 1.37 3.38
CA VAL A 10 5.03 0.86 2.18
C VAL A 10 6.51 1.23 2.26
N ARG A 11 7.37 0.23 2.35
CA ARG A 11 8.82 0.42 2.49
C ARG A 11 9.52 0.44 1.14
N ALA A 12 9.02 -0.32 0.19
CA ALA A 12 9.57 -0.37 -1.16
C ALA A 12 8.60 -1.05 -2.12
N VAL A 13 8.77 -0.76 -3.40
CA VAL A 13 8.06 -1.46 -4.49
C VAL A 13 9.12 -1.91 -5.48
N ALA A 14 9.19 -3.20 -5.75
CA ALA A 14 10.16 -3.80 -6.67
C ALA A 14 9.45 -4.49 -7.82
N THR A 15 9.98 -4.30 -9.04
CA THR A 15 9.46 -5.01 -10.21
C THR A 15 9.98 -6.44 -10.21
N THR A 16 9.09 -7.40 -10.45
CA THR A 16 9.42 -8.81 -10.58
C THR A 16 9.08 -9.31 -11.99
N SER A 17 9.43 -10.55 -12.31
CA SER A 17 9.16 -11.12 -13.64
C SER A 17 7.65 -11.24 -13.96
N GLY A 18 6.77 -11.29 -12.96
CA GLY A 18 5.34 -11.45 -13.17
C GLY A 18 4.48 -10.36 -12.54
N GLY A 19 5.08 -9.26 -12.08
CA GLY A 19 4.34 -8.21 -11.41
C GLY A 19 5.22 -7.31 -10.58
N CYS A 20 4.77 -7.01 -9.37
CA CYS A 20 5.52 -6.20 -8.42
C CYS A 20 5.48 -6.83 -7.03
N ALA A 21 6.55 -6.62 -6.28
CA ALA A 21 6.62 -6.97 -4.87
C ALA A 21 6.49 -5.68 -4.05
N VAL A 22 5.50 -5.59 -3.19
CA VAL A 22 5.28 -4.45 -2.31
C VAL A 22 5.73 -4.85 -0.91
N PHE A 23 6.75 -4.18 -0.40
CA PHE A 23 7.27 -4.40 0.95
C PHE A 23 6.52 -3.51 1.93
N LEU A 24 5.86 -4.14 2.89
CA LEU A 24 5.10 -3.48 3.95
C LEU A 24 5.71 -3.79 5.29
N GLY A 25 5.79 -2.81 6.15
CA GLY A 25 6.30 -3.07 7.49
C GLY A 25 6.56 -1.81 8.30
N ASN A 26 7.24 -2.05 9.40
CA ASN A 26 7.69 -1.02 10.34
C ASN A 26 9.13 -1.34 10.76
N GLU A 27 9.60 -0.76 11.86
CA GLU A 27 10.96 -0.98 12.34
C GLU A 27 11.19 -2.40 12.87
N GLU A 28 10.13 -3.11 13.25
CA GLU A 28 10.24 -4.46 13.81
C GLU A 28 10.30 -5.55 12.74
N LYS A 29 9.52 -5.40 11.67
CA LYS A 29 9.33 -6.46 10.68
C LYS A 29 8.86 -5.90 9.35
N VAL A 30 9.27 -6.56 8.27
CA VAL A 30 8.83 -6.24 6.90
C VAL A 30 8.36 -7.53 6.24
N PHE A 31 7.23 -7.47 5.54
CA PHE A 31 6.73 -8.61 4.76
C PHE A 31 6.39 -8.15 3.34
N VAL A 32 6.11 -9.10 2.46
CA VAL A 32 5.92 -8.83 1.04
C VAL A 32 4.54 -9.27 0.59
N ILE A 33 3.87 -8.41 -0.18
CA ILE A 33 2.67 -8.77 -0.92
C ILE A 33 2.98 -8.62 -2.41
N PHE A 34 2.66 -9.65 -3.20
CA PHE A 34 2.83 -9.60 -4.65
C PHE A 34 1.56 -9.05 -5.28
N VAL A 35 1.71 -8.10 -6.19
CA VAL A 35 0.60 -7.39 -6.83
C VAL A 35 0.80 -7.37 -8.35
N ASP A 36 -0.26 -7.07 -9.10
CA ASP A 36 -0.18 -6.86 -10.54
C ASP A 36 0.75 -5.69 -10.86
N GLN A 37 1.41 -5.77 -12.00
CA GLN A 37 2.34 -4.73 -12.43
C GLN A 37 1.68 -3.36 -12.52
N SER A 38 0.44 -3.29 -13.02
CA SER A 38 -0.28 -2.02 -13.15
C SER A 38 -0.57 -1.36 -11.79
N VAL A 39 -1.01 -2.15 -10.81
CA VAL A 39 -1.28 -1.63 -9.46
C VAL A 39 0.02 -1.29 -8.75
N GLY A 40 1.05 -2.13 -8.89
CA GLY A 40 2.37 -1.86 -8.32
C GLY A 40 2.96 -0.56 -8.85
N ALA A 41 2.84 -0.32 -10.15
CA ALA A 41 3.28 0.93 -10.78
C ALA A 41 2.52 2.14 -10.22
N ALA A 42 1.21 2.00 -10.00
CA ALA A 42 0.40 3.06 -9.39
C ALA A 42 0.86 3.38 -7.96
N ILE A 43 1.10 2.35 -7.15
CA ILE A 43 1.61 2.52 -5.77
C ILE A 43 2.95 3.25 -5.78
N ALA A 44 3.88 2.82 -6.63
CA ALA A 44 5.19 3.45 -6.75
C ALA A 44 5.07 4.92 -7.16
N MET A 45 4.19 5.22 -8.10
CA MET A 45 3.94 6.58 -8.58
C MET A 45 3.34 7.45 -7.47
N PHE A 46 2.35 6.95 -6.73
CA PHE A 46 1.73 7.69 -5.62
C PHE A 46 2.73 7.98 -4.51
N ARG A 47 3.64 7.03 -4.23
CA ARG A 47 4.71 7.24 -3.24
C ARG A 47 5.64 8.37 -3.63
N ARG A 48 5.95 8.51 -4.92
CA ARG A 48 6.84 9.55 -5.43
C ARG A 48 6.14 10.90 -5.62
N GLY A 49 4.81 10.92 -5.56
CA GLY A 49 4.03 12.14 -5.86
C GLY A 49 4.04 12.54 -7.32
N THR A 50 4.41 11.63 -8.22
CA THR A 50 4.42 11.88 -9.66
C THR A 50 3.00 11.88 -10.21
N ARG A 51 2.69 12.79 -11.13
CA ARG A 51 1.38 12.85 -11.80
C ARG A 51 1.50 12.43 -13.25
N LYS A 52 0.50 11.67 -13.72
CA LYS A 52 0.34 11.38 -15.15
C LYS A 52 -0.63 12.37 -15.79
N GLU A 53 -0.55 12.52 -17.10
CA GLU A 53 -1.44 13.40 -17.88
C GLU A 53 -2.92 13.01 -17.73
N ARG A 54 -3.19 11.70 -17.63
CA ARG A 54 -4.55 11.19 -17.48
C ARG A 54 -4.69 10.47 -16.14
N PRO A 55 -5.83 10.66 -15.46
CA PRO A 55 -6.08 9.97 -14.17
C PRO A 55 -6.08 8.46 -14.33
N LEU A 56 -5.50 7.77 -13.34
CA LEU A 56 -5.57 6.33 -13.21
C LEU A 56 -6.90 5.91 -12.58
N THR A 57 -7.18 4.62 -12.58
CA THR A 57 -8.41 4.08 -11.97
C THR A 57 -8.54 4.51 -10.50
N HIS A 58 -7.45 4.49 -9.75
CA HIS A 58 -7.46 4.92 -8.34
C HIS A 58 -7.73 6.41 -8.19
N ASP A 59 -7.30 7.24 -9.14
CA ASP A 59 -7.65 8.66 -9.17
C ASP A 59 -9.15 8.87 -9.43
N LEU A 60 -9.74 8.04 -10.30
CA LEU A 60 -11.19 8.06 -10.53
C LEU A 60 -11.94 7.72 -9.25
N LEU A 61 -11.50 6.68 -8.53
CA LEU A 61 -12.11 6.31 -7.26
C LEU A 61 -12.01 7.44 -6.23
N ALA A 62 -10.86 8.09 -6.15
CA ALA A 62 -10.65 9.23 -5.27
C ALA A 62 -11.60 10.38 -5.61
N SER A 63 -11.78 10.66 -6.91
CA SER A 63 -12.69 11.70 -7.38
C SER A 63 -14.15 11.38 -7.04
N ILE A 64 -14.55 10.11 -7.17
CA ILE A 64 -15.91 9.67 -6.81
C ILE A 64 -16.13 9.84 -5.30
N LEU A 65 -15.17 9.42 -4.48
CA LEU A 65 -15.26 9.58 -3.03
C LEU A 65 -15.40 11.05 -2.65
N GLN A 66 -14.59 11.91 -3.26
CA GLN A 66 -14.64 13.35 -3.00
C GLN A 66 -15.99 13.94 -3.41
N ALA A 67 -16.54 13.51 -4.54
CA ALA A 67 -17.84 13.98 -5.03
C ALA A 67 -18.99 13.63 -4.05
N PHE A 68 -18.88 12.51 -3.35
CA PHE A 68 -19.85 12.07 -2.34
C PHE A 68 -19.45 12.47 -0.90
N GLU A 69 -18.45 13.32 -0.77
CA GLU A 69 -17.95 13.81 0.54
C GLU A 69 -17.51 12.68 1.46
N ALA A 70 -16.94 11.63 0.87
CA ALA A 70 -16.38 10.51 1.60
C ALA A 70 -14.86 10.56 1.54
N LYS A 71 -14.22 10.00 2.55
CA LYS A 71 -12.76 9.88 2.58
C LYS A 71 -12.33 8.51 3.11
N ILE A 72 -11.11 8.14 2.81
CA ILE A 72 -10.54 6.91 3.33
C ILE A 72 -9.97 7.20 4.72
N GLU A 73 -10.52 6.54 5.72
CA GLU A 73 -10.03 6.65 7.10
C GLU A 73 -8.77 5.82 7.31
N ARG A 74 -8.79 4.58 6.81
CA ARG A 74 -7.69 3.64 6.93
C ARG A 74 -7.95 2.43 6.06
N VAL A 75 -6.92 1.60 5.90
CA VAL A 75 -7.07 0.27 5.32
C VAL A 75 -6.53 -0.76 6.31
N ILE A 76 -7.10 -1.96 6.31
CA ILE A 76 -6.71 -3.03 7.21
C ILE A 76 -6.53 -4.31 6.41
N ILE A 77 -5.32 -4.87 6.45
CA ILE A 77 -5.08 -6.22 5.95
C ILE A 77 -5.47 -7.15 7.09
N ASN A 78 -6.64 -7.78 6.95
CA ASN A 78 -7.33 -8.42 8.07
C ASN A 78 -7.28 -9.93 8.09
N ASP A 79 -6.82 -10.57 7.01
CA ASP A 79 -6.77 -12.03 6.96
C ASP A 79 -5.72 -12.51 5.95
N LEU A 80 -5.23 -13.72 6.18
CA LEU A 80 -4.32 -14.44 5.29
C LEU A 80 -4.74 -15.89 5.30
N LYS A 81 -5.25 -16.40 4.17
CA LYS A 81 -5.71 -17.78 4.03
C LYS A 81 -5.08 -18.39 2.79
N ARG A 82 -4.32 -19.47 2.96
CA ARG A 82 -3.71 -20.24 1.87
C ARG A 82 -2.91 -19.33 0.90
N GLY A 83 -2.13 -18.41 1.48
CA GLY A 83 -1.33 -17.48 0.69
C GLY A 83 -2.09 -16.30 0.09
N THR A 84 -3.40 -16.20 0.33
CA THR A 84 -4.22 -15.09 -0.16
C THR A 84 -4.50 -14.11 0.98
N TYR A 85 -4.12 -12.85 0.77
CA TYR A 85 -4.40 -11.76 1.70
C TYR A 85 -5.77 -11.17 1.44
N PHE A 86 -6.46 -10.82 2.52
CA PHE A 86 -7.74 -10.12 2.49
C PHE A 86 -7.60 -8.76 3.16
N ALA A 87 -8.30 -7.78 2.65
CA ALA A 87 -8.20 -6.42 3.19
C ALA A 87 -9.57 -5.72 3.17
N ARG A 88 -9.67 -4.70 3.99
CA ARG A 88 -10.85 -3.83 4.08
C ARG A 88 -10.45 -2.39 3.91
N LEU A 89 -11.21 -1.70 3.10
CA LEU A 89 -11.13 -0.27 2.93
C LEU A 89 -12.17 0.37 3.85
N VAL A 90 -11.71 1.20 4.79
CA VAL A 90 -12.60 1.84 5.76
C VAL A 90 -12.81 3.28 5.33
N LEU A 91 -14.05 3.60 4.99
CA LEU A 91 -14.45 4.92 4.53
C LEU A 91 -15.25 5.64 5.62
N SER A 92 -15.17 6.96 5.63
CA SER A 92 -16.06 7.79 6.41
C SER A 92 -16.76 8.80 5.49
N ALA A 93 -18.02 9.05 5.79
CA ALA A 93 -18.79 10.09 5.15
C ALA A 93 -19.57 10.84 6.22
N GLU A 94 -19.63 12.16 6.09
CA GLU A 94 -20.34 13.01 7.02
C GLU A 94 -21.46 13.71 6.26
N ASN A 95 -22.69 13.66 6.79
CA ASN A 95 -23.83 14.33 6.17
C ASN A 95 -23.97 15.77 6.67
N GLU A 96 -24.96 16.50 6.17
CA GLU A 96 -25.23 17.89 6.53
C GLU A 96 -25.58 18.06 8.02
N SER A 97 -26.08 17.01 8.66
CA SER A 97 -26.41 16.99 10.11
C SER A 97 -25.20 16.64 10.98
N GLN A 98 -24.00 16.55 10.41
CA GLN A 98 -22.74 16.16 11.08
C GLN A 98 -22.77 14.73 11.61
N GLU A 99 -23.64 13.88 11.09
CA GLU A 99 -23.63 12.46 11.41
C GLU A 99 -22.57 11.76 10.58
N LYS A 100 -21.65 11.10 11.26
CA LYS A 100 -20.54 10.38 10.64
C LYS A 100 -20.95 8.93 10.38
N LYS A 101 -20.86 8.51 9.14
CA LYS A 101 -21.08 7.14 8.72
C LYS A 101 -19.76 6.47 8.43
N ILE A 102 -19.52 5.29 8.99
CA ILE A 102 -18.33 4.48 8.72
C ILE A 102 -18.77 3.28 7.89
N ILE A 103 -18.06 3.05 6.79
CA ILE A 103 -18.36 1.97 5.84
C ILE A 103 -17.09 1.15 5.64
N GLU A 104 -17.20 -0.17 5.79
CA GLU A 104 -16.12 -1.10 5.51
C GLU A 104 -16.41 -1.84 4.21
N ILE A 105 -15.46 -1.85 3.29
CA ILE A 105 -15.60 -2.50 1.99
C ILE A 105 -14.52 -3.56 1.85
N ASP A 106 -14.92 -4.79 1.56
CA ASP A 106 -13.99 -5.86 1.22
C ASP A 106 -13.30 -5.52 -0.10
N SER A 107 -11.98 -5.50 -0.10
CA SER A 107 -11.19 -5.04 -1.23
C SER A 107 -9.89 -5.84 -1.33
N ARG A 108 -9.31 -5.90 -2.51
CA ARG A 108 -8.00 -6.53 -2.66
C ARG A 108 -6.94 -5.70 -1.91
N PRO A 109 -5.99 -6.35 -1.23
CA PRO A 109 -4.91 -5.63 -0.55
C PRO A 109 -4.17 -4.64 -1.47
N SER A 110 -3.94 -5.02 -2.74
CA SER A 110 -3.25 -4.15 -3.70
C SER A 110 -3.99 -2.82 -3.91
N ASP A 111 -5.31 -2.87 -4.09
CA ASP A 111 -6.13 -1.67 -4.26
C ASP A 111 -6.21 -0.85 -2.97
N CYS A 112 -6.31 -1.52 -1.82
CA CYS A 112 -6.30 -0.84 -0.52
C CYS A 112 -4.99 -0.07 -0.30
N ILE A 113 -3.85 -0.70 -0.60
CA ILE A 113 -2.53 -0.07 -0.46
C ILE A 113 -2.41 1.13 -1.42
N ALA A 114 -2.86 0.97 -2.67
CA ALA A 114 -2.83 2.06 -3.65
C ALA A 114 -3.65 3.25 -3.19
N MET A 115 -4.87 3.02 -2.73
CA MET A 115 -5.75 4.08 -2.23
C MET A 115 -5.19 4.75 -0.98
N ALA A 116 -4.67 3.96 -0.04
CA ALA A 116 -4.07 4.50 1.18
C ALA A 116 -2.85 5.36 0.87
N THR A 117 -1.99 4.91 -0.05
CA THR A 117 -0.80 5.65 -0.47
C THR A 117 -1.18 6.96 -1.16
N GLN A 118 -2.16 6.92 -2.06
CA GLN A 118 -2.66 8.11 -2.76
C GLN A 118 -3.23 9.15 -1.79
N GLN A 119 -4.02 8.70 -0.80
CA GLN A 119 -4.73 9.57 0.15
C GLN A 119 -3.93 9.85 1.42
N THR A 120 -2.76 9.29 1.55
CA THR A 120 -1.93 9.37 2.77
C THR A 120 -2.72 8.88 4.00
N ALA A 121 -3.47 7.80 3.83
CA ALA A 121 -4.22 7.16 4.90
C ALA A 121 -3.36 6.05 5.54
N PRO A 122 -3.56 5.77 6.83
CA PRO A 122 -2.78 4.73 7.50
C PRO A 122 -3.16 3.32 7.03
N ILE A 123 -2.17 2.43 7.04
CA ILE A 123 -2.31 1.02 6.69
C ILE A 123 -2.06 0.21 7.96
N TYR A 124 -3.01 -0.67 8.27
CA TYR A 124 -2.91 -1.56 9.42
C TYR A 124 -2.93 -3.01 8.98
N VAL A 125 -2.28 -3.86 9.76
CA VAL A 125 -2.31 -5.31 9.59
C VAL A 125 -2.84 -5.89 10.89
N SER A 126 -3.79 -6.84 10.82
CA SER A 126 -4.27 -7.50 12.02
C SER A 126 -3.11 -8.24 12.69
N ARG A 127 -3.15 -8.36 14.02
CA ARG A 127 -2.10 -9.06 14.77
C ARG A 127 -1.96 -10.52 14.30
N ASP A 128 -3.06 -11.17 14.00
CA ASP A 128 -3.04 -12.57 13.52
C ASP A 128 -2.29 -12.70 12.19
N VAL A 129 -2.49 -11.78 11.26
CA VAL A 129 -1.74 -11.76 9.99
C VAL A 129 -0.28 -11.43 10.24
N TRP A 130 -0.02 -10.42 11.06
CA TRP A 130 1.32 -9.97 11.40
C TRP A 130 2.18 -11.11 11.96
N ASP A 131 1.60 -11.93 12.82
CA ASP A 131 2.29 -13.06 13.44
C ASP A 131 2.55 -14.22 12.46
N GLN A 132 1.79 -14.30 11.36
CA GLN A 132 1.94 -15.35 10.35
C GLN A 132 2.93 -15.01 9.24
N VAL A 133 3.13 -13.72 8.93
CA VAL A 133 3.95 -13.33 7.78
C VAL A 133 5.43 -13.52 8.07
N GLU A 134 6.16 -13.88 7.02
CA GLU A 134 7.62 -14.06 7.09
C GLU A 134 8.31 -12.71 7.08
N ASP A 135 9.31 -12.55 7.95
CA ASP A 135 10.12 -11.33 7.98
C ASP A 135 11.08 -11.29 6.80
N MET A 136 10.92 -10.29 5.95
CA MET A 136 11.72 -10.08 4.76
C MET A 136 12.65 -8.87 4.88
N THR A 137 12.99 -8.48 6.10
CA THR A 137 13.86 -7.31 6.36
C THR A 137 15.22 -7.46 5.67
N GLU A 138 15.83 -8.62 5.73
CA GLU A 138 17.14 -8.87 5.08
C GLU A 138 17.06 -8.75 3.55
N ALA A 139 15.99 -9.29 2.96
CA ALA A 139 15.77 -9.19 1.52
C ALA A 139 15.61 -7.74 1.07
N LEU A 140 14.87 -6.94 1.85
CA LEU A 140 14.71 -5.51 1.60
C LEU A 140 16.05 -4.77 1.66
N GLN A 141 16.86 -5.05 2.69
CA GLN A 141 18.17 -4.43 2.86
C GLN A 141 19.09 -4.74 1.69
N LYS A 142 19.16 -6.01 1.25
CA LYS A 142 19.95 -6.41 0.10
C LYS A 142 19.53 -5.70 -1.18
N MET A 143 18.22 -5.57 -1.40
CA MET A 143 17.69 -4.89 -2.58
C MET A 143 18.07 -3.41 -2.57
N GLN A 144 18.02 -2.74 -1.41
CA GLN A 144 18.39 -1.34 -1.26
C GLN A 144 19.90 -1.13 -1.48
N GLU A 145 20.73 -2.02 -0.99
CA GLU A 145 22.19 -1.98 -1.20
C GLU A 145 22.56 -2.17 -2.67
N GLU A 146 21.92 -3.13 -3.36
CA GLU A 146 22.14 -3.38 -4.79
C GLU A 146 21.68 -2.17 -5.63
N GLY A 147 20.55 -1.55 -5.27
CA GLY A 147 20.05 -0.36 -5.93
C GLY A 147 21.00 0.84 -5.81
N SER A 148 21.63 1.03 -4.66
CA SER A 148 22.59 2.11 -4.45
C SER A 148 23.92 1.86 -5.18
N GLN A 149 24.33 0.62 -5.36
CA GLN A 149 25.54 0.27 -6.14
C GLN A 149 25.36 0.50 -7.63
N THR A 150 24.16 0.31 -8.17
CA THR A 150 23.87 0.59 -9.59
C THR A 150 23.81 2.08 -9.90
N GLU A 151 23.39 2.90 -8.96
CA GLU A 151 23.43 4.36 -9.12
C GLU A 151 24.85 4.90 -9.11
N ASP A 152 25.73 4.37 -8.28
CA ASP A 152 27.14 4.76 -8.22
C ASP A 152 27.94 4.34 -9.46
N SER A 153 27.54 3.26 -10.13
CA SER A 153 28.25 2.78 -11.34
C SER A 153 27.85 3.55 -12.61
N ASP A 154 26.71 4.22 -12.61
CA ASP A 154 26.22 4.99 -13.75
C ASP A 154 26.79 6.43 -13.78
N GLN A 155 27.35 6.91 -12.67
CA GLN A 155 28.01 8.22 -12.61
C GLN A 155 29.50 8.20 -12.96
N GLY A 156 30.05 7.01 -13.15
CA GLY A 156 31.48 6.81 -13.48
C GLY A 156 31.80 6.72 -14.96
N GLY A 157 30.85 6.93 -15.86
CA GLY A 157 31.00 6.69 -17.29
C GLY A 157 30.85 7.91 -18.18
N ASP A 158 31.51 9.03 -17.84
CA ASP A 158 31.59 10.11 -18.81
C ASP A 158 33.02 10.69 -18.81
N SER A 159 33.71 10.33 -19.87
CA SER A 159 34.94 11.00 -20.24
C SER A 159 34.85 11.44 -21.68
#